data_fb0962d8c4f0b23f1b90b52b549784c8
#
_entry.id   fb0962d8c4f0b23f1b90b52b549784c8
#
_cell.length_a   1.000
_cell.length_b   1.000
_cell.length_c   1.000
_cell.angle_alpha   90.00
_cell.angle_beta   90.00
_cell.angle_gamma   90.00
#
_symmetry.space_group_name_H-M   'P 1'
#
loop_
_entity.id
_entity.type
_entity.pdbx_description
1 polymer ?
#
loop_
_entity_poly.entity_id
_entity_poly.type
_entity_poly.pdbx_seq_one_letter_code
_entity_poly.pdbx_strand_id
1 'polypeptide(L)'
;MKRIVLAIFFAFQAIASFAQSERMLIEKCLQNYLDGTSYNKSDSISKAFYAEANLFLSHKDKPVWIVPIAEYTKWFQKGEQGVFNGRLGRTISLDIYGDIAIAKAEILIPERKQEFMDMFLLKKIQGEWKIISKAAANKPSNKSGKRILFIVSNAHFYGSSAIATGNSYSEIVNAYHTFATQGYTVDFVSPKGGAIPVAYVNTSDSLQKSYLYDPDFMYSLGNTKTPKEIDFKNYKAVHYIGGGSAMYDVPENADIQRLALQVYEENGGIISSVCHGTAGIAHLKTKDGKFLVAGKTVSGWPDVYEDTKGEYFKHFPFLIQKTIEERGGTFKFSGKSDAHVERDGRIITGQNFQSSRGVALKIIEALESSN
;
A
#
# COMPACT_ATOMS: atom_id res chain seq x y z
N MET A 1 -36.14 21.53 -1.90
CA MET A 1 -34.67 21.46 -2.04
C MET A 1 -34.02 20.45 -1.08
N LYS A 2 -34.19 20.53 0.26
CA LYS A 2 -33.54 19.57 1.21
C LYS A 2 -33.82 18.08 0.94
N ARG A 3 -35.04 17.72 0.51
CA ARG A 3 -35.39 16.30 0.19
C ARG A 3 -34.74 15.79 -1.09
N ILE A 4 -34.52 16.64 -2.09
CA ILE A 4 -33.84 16.26 -3.35
C ILE A 4 -32.34 16.10 -3.11
N VAL A 5 -31.72 16.97 -2.31
CA VAL A 5 -30.29 16.85 -1.95
C VAL A 5 -30.04 15.57 -1.15
N LEU A 6 -30.95 15.20 -0.24
CA LEU A 6 -30.83 13.99 0.54
C LEU A 6 -30.97 12.73 -0.34
N ALA A 7 -31.89 12.72 -1.30
CA ALA A 7 -32.08 11.60 -2.24
C ALA A 7 -30.86 11.43 -3.15
N ILE A 8 -30.26 12.50 -3.64
CA ILE A 8 -29.04 12.46 -4.45
C ILE A 8 -27.85 11.93 -3.62
N PHE A 9 -27.74 12.32 -2.35
CA PHE A 9 -26.68 11.84 -1.46
C PHE A 9 -26.81 10.33 -1.19
N PHE A 10 -28.02 9.84 -0.93
CA PHE A 10 -28.26 8.39 -0.76
C PHE A 10 -28.02 7.60 -2.05
N ALA A 11 -28.39 8.14 -3.21
CA ALA A 11 -28.10 7.49 -4.50
C ALA A 11 -26.60 7.39 -4.77
N PHE A 12 -25.83 8.43 -4.45
CA PHE A 12 -24.37 8.41 -4.60
C PHE A 12 -23.68 7.40 -3.66
N GLN A 13 -24.15 7.29 -2.42
CA GLN A 13 -23.65 6.28 -1.47
C GLN A 13 -23.99 4.85 -1.91
N ALA A 14 -25.17 4.62 -2.46
CA ALA A 14 -25.57 3.32 -2.96
C ALA A 14 -24.74 2.88 -4.17
N ILE A 15 -24.44 3.79 -5.10
CA ILE A 15 -23.59 3.52 -6.28
C ILE A 15 -22.14 3.25 -5.85
N ALA A 16 -21.59 4.02 -4.93
CA ALA A 16 -20.24 3.81 -4.41
C ALA A 16 -20.10 2.47 -3.67
N SER A 17 -21.10 2.10 -2.86
CA SER A 17 -21.15 0.81 -2.16
C SER A 17 -21.27 -0.36 -3.13
N PHE A 18 -22.05 -0.23 -4.20
CA PHE A 18 -22.19 -1.26 -5.23
C PHE A 18 -20.88 -1.45 -6.02
N ALA A 19 -20.26 -0.37 -6.46
CA ALA A 19 -18.99 -0.41 -7.18
C ALA A 19 -17.87 -1.04 -6.32
N GLN A 20 -17.83 -0.75 -5.03
CA GLN A 20 -16.87 -1.35 -4.10
C GLN A 20 -17.15 -2.84 -3.87
N SER A 21 -18.41 -3.27 -3.85
CA SER A 21 -18.75 -4.69 -3.75
C SER A 21 -18.35 -5.47 -5.00
N GLU A 22 -18.54 -4.93 -6.21
CA GLU A 22 -18.12 -5.56 -7.46
C GLU A 22 -16.60 -5.68 -7.55
N ARG A 23 -15.87 -4.64 -7.14
CA ARG A 23 -14.40 -4.66 -7.04
C ARG A 23 -13.92 -5.81 -6.16
N MET A 24 -14.45 -5.95 -4.95
CA MET A 24 -14.08 -7.02 -4.02
C MET A 24 -14.35 -8.42 -4.61
N LEU A 25 -15.43 -8.59 -5.36
CA LEU A 25 -15.74 -9.85 -6.02
C LEU A 25 -14.73 -10.19 -7.13
N ILE A 26 -14.30 -9.19 -7.91
CA ILE A 26 -13.26 -9.35 -8.93
C ILE A 26 -11.91 -9.65 -8.28
N GLU A 27 -11.54 -8.90 -7.24
CA GLU A 27 -10.30 -9.15 -6.50
C GLU A 27 -10.26 -10.55 -5.91
N LYS A 28 -11.38 -11.05 -5.39
CA LYS A 28 -11.50 -12.44 -4.93
C LYS A 28 -11.33 -13.46 -6.07
N CYS A 29 -11.86 -13.17 -7.25
CA CYS A 29 -11.66 -13.99 -8.45
C CYS A 29 -10.17 -14.04 -8.83
N LEU A 30 -9.51 -12.87 -8.90
CA LEU A 30 -8.08 -12.77 -9.17
C LEU A 30 -7.24 -13.44 -8.08
N GLN A 31 -7.60 -13.31 -6.80
CA GLN A 31 -6.90 -13.95 -5.69
C GLN A 31 -6.96 -15.48 -5.79
N ASN A 32 -8.09 -16.07 -6.23
CA ASN A 32 -8.16 -17.51 -6.50
C ASN A 32 -7.12 -17.95 -7.55
N TYR A 33 -6.90 -17.13 -8.58
CA TYR A 33 -5.86 -17.40 -9.57
C TYR A 33 -4.45 -17.25 -8.97
N LEU A 34 -4.19 -16.14 -8.28
CA LEU A 34 -2.89 -15.84 -7.69
C LEU A 34 -2.48 -16.90 -6.66
N ASP A 35 -3.36 -17.22 -5.72
CA ASP A 35 -3.13 -18.27 -4.72
C ASP A 35 -3.03 -19.66 -5.38
N GLY A 36 -3.90 -19.92 -6.36
CA GLY A 36 -3.90 -21.16 -7.10
C GLY A 36 -2.56 -21.44 -7.75
N THR A 37 -1.97 -20.43 -8.40
CA THR A 37 -0.67 -20.54 -9.06
C THR A 37 0.51 -20.50 -8.09
N SER A 38 0.38 -19.85 -6.92
CA SER A 38 1.44 -19.74 -5.90
C SER A 38 1.53 -20.96 -4.99
N TYR A 39 0.43 -21.68 -4.78
CA TYR A 39 0.32 -22.80 -3.85
C TYR A 39 -0.11 -24.11 -4.53
N ASN A 40 0.05 -24.22 -5.84
CA ASN A 40 -0.26 -25.43 -6.63
C ASN A 40 -1.71 -25.95 -6.45
N LYS A 41 -2.68 -25.02 -6.35
CA LYS A 41 -4.10 -25.33 -6.15
C LYS A 41 -4.85 -25.24 -7.48
N SER A 42 -4.79 -26.27 -8.30
CA SER A 42 -5.42 -26.32 -9.63
C SER A 42 -6.92 -26.01 -9.60
N ASP A 43 -7.63 -26.45 -8.54
CA ASP A 43 -9.05 -26.17 -8.37
C ASP A 43 -9.35 -24.69 -8.15
N SER A 44 -8.48 -23.96 -7.42
CA SER A 44 -8.60 -22.54 -7.24
C SER A 44 -8.39 -21.79 -8.55
N ILE A 45 -7.44 -22.23 -9.38
CA ILE A 45 -7.23 -21.67 -10.72
C ILE A 45 -8.48 -21.89 -11.56
N SER A 46 -8.99 -23.13 -11.62
CA SER A 46 -10.22 -23.46 -12.38
C SER A 46 -11.43 -22.65 -11.92
N LYS A 47 -11.54 -22.37 -10.62
CA LYS A 47 -12.62 -21.52 -10.06
C LYS A 47 -12.55 -20.09 -10.56
N ALA A 48 -11.38 -19.55 -10.79
CA ALA A 48 -11.20 -18.18 -11.26
C ALA A 48 -11.54 -17.99 -12.74
N PHE A 49 -11.43 -19.04 -13.55
CA PHE A 49 -11.60 -18.96 -14.98
C PHE A 49 -12.97 -19.48 -15.46
N TYR A 50 -13.41 -18.97 -16.60
CA TYR A 50 -14.44 -19.59 -17.41
C TYR A 50 -13.88 -20.86 -18.04
N ALA A 51 -14.69 -21.91 -18.15
CA ALA A 51 -14.21 -23.26 -18.57
C ALA A 51 -13.57 -23.29 -19.97
N GLU A 52 -14.02 -22.40 -20.86
CA GLU A 52 -13.53 -22.29 -22.23
C GLU A 52 -12.48 -21.16 -22.40
N ALA A 53 -11.96 -20.60 -21.31
CA ALA A 53 -11.00 -19.51 -21.35
C ALA A 53 -9.68 -19.97 -21.98
N ASN A 54 -9.05 -19.04 -22.69
CA ASN A 54 -7.74 -19.22 -23.28
C ASN A 54 -6.72 -18.24 -22.72
N LEU A 55 -5.48 -18.70 -22.60
CA LEU A 55 -4.33 -17.90 -22.23
C LEU A 55 -3.47 -17.67 -23.48
N PHE A 56 -3.03 -16.43 -23.65
CA PHE A 56 -2.16 -16.00 -24.74
C PHE A 56 -0.77 -15.72 -24.16
N LEU A 57 0.15 -16.64 -24.36
CA LEU A 57 1.45 -16.63 -23.72
C LEU A 57 2.57 -16.37 -24.74
N SER A 58 3.70 -15.87 -24.27
CA SER A 58 4.91 -15.76 -25.07
C SER A 58 5.53 -17.13 -25.31
N HIS A 59 6.04 -17.35 -26.52
CA HIS A 59 6.78 -18.56 -26.89
C HIS A 59 7.94 -18.18 -27.83
N LYS A 60 9.09 -18.84 -27.70
CA LYS A 60 10.28 -18.52 -28.49
C LYS A 60 10.11 -18.80 -29.99
N ASP A 61 9.33 -19.83 -30.33
CA ASP A 61 9.19 -20.34 -31.71
C ASP A 61 7.80 -20.08 -32.32
N LYS A 62 6.92 -19.32 -31.64
CA LYS A 62 5.56 -19.00 -32.11
C LYS A 62 5.24 -17.55 -31.83
N PRO A 63 4.54 -16.86 -32.73
CA PRO A 63 4.08 -15.47 -32.48
C PRO A 63 3.22 -15.38 -31.23
N VAL A 64 2.37 -16.38 -31.00
CA VAL A 64 1.50 -16.51 -29.82
C VAL A 64 1.33 -17.97 -29.46
N TRP A 65 1.44 -18.29 -28.19
CA TRP A 65 1.10 -19.62 -27.67
C TRP A 65 -0.26 -19.57 -26.98
N ILE A 66 -1.27 -20.16 -27.62
CA ILE A 66 -2.62 -20.25 -27.07
C ILE A 66 -2.71 -21.52 -26.24
N VAL A 67 -3.05 -21.36 -24.96
CA VAL A 67 -3.17 -22.47 -23.99
C VAL A 67 -4.57 -22.44 -23.39
N PRO A 68 -5.40 -23.48 -23.61
CA PRO A 68 -6.68 -23.61 -22.91
C PRO A 68 -6.47 -23.69 -21.40
N ILE A 69 -7.41 -23.12 -20.64
CA ILE A 69 -7.35 -23.15 -19.16
C ILE A 69 -7.25 -24.57 -18.59
N ALA A 70 -7.93 -25.52 -19.19
CA ALA A 70 -7.90 -26.92 -18.80
C ALA A 70 -6.50 -27.57 -18.95
N GLU A 71 -5.67 -27.04 -19.87
CA GLU A 71 -4.27 -27.47 -20.00
C GLU A 71 -3.38 -26.70 -19.02
N TYR A 72 -3.59 -25.38 -18.87
CA TYR A 72 -2.81 -24.55 -17.96
C TYR A 72 -2.88 -25.02 -16.51
N THR A 73 -4.04 -25.41 -16.03
CA THR A 73 -4.25 -25.90 -14.66
C THR A 73 -3.42 -27.16 -14.36
N LYS A 74 -3.17 -28.02 -15.36
CA LYS A 74 -2.35 -29.24 -15.18
C LYS A 74 -0.90 -28.93 -14.85
N TRP A 75 -0.39 -27.76 -15.21
CA TRP A 75 0.99 -27.36 -14.88
C TRP A 75 1.22 -27.25 -13.38
N PHE A 76 0.16 -26.97 -12.61
CA PHE A 76 0.18 -26.78 -11.15
C PHE A 76 -0.22 -28.06 -10.38
N GLN A 77 -0.48 -29.17 -11.08
CA GLN A 77 -0.75 -30.47 -10.45
C GLN A 77 0.51 -31.26 -10.10
N LYS A 78 1.68 -30.83 -10.65
CA LYS A 78 2.96 -31.53 -10.44
C LYS A 78 3.62 -31.15 -9.10
N GLY A 79 3.29 -30.02 -8.51
CA GLY A 79 3.81 -29.57 -7.24
C GLY A 79 2.94 -30.04 -6.07
N GLU A 80 3.49 -30.03 -4.87
CA GLU A 80 2.76 -30.35 -3.65
C GLU A 80 1.65 -29.31 -3.42
N GLN A 81 0.43 -29.77 -3.32
CA GLN A 81 -0.74 -28.91 -3.17
C GLN A 81 -0.72 -28.18 -1.82
N GLY A 82 -0.94 -26.87 -1.85
CA GLY A 82 -0.94 -26.01 -0.67
C GLY A 82 0.44 -25.51 -0.24
N VAL A 83 1.52 -26.02 -0.84
CA VAL A 83 2.87 -25.57 -0.57
C VAL A 83 3.25 -24.41 -1.49
N PHE A 84 3.86 -23.37 -0.91
CA PHE A 84 4.32 -22.20 -1.65
C PHE A 84 5.45 -22.57 -2.61
N ASN A 85 5.32 -22.19 -3.88
CA ASN A 85 6.25 -22.56 -4.96
C ASN A 85 7.15 -21.43 -5.46
N GLY A 86 7.27 -20.34 -4.70
CA GLY A 86 8.13 -19.19 -5.01
C GLY A 86 7.46 -18.10 -5.89
N ARG A 87 6.18 -18.27 -6.28
CA ARG A 87 5.44 -17.27 -7.07
C ARG A 87 4.75 -16.28 -6.14
N LEU A 88 5.10 -15.00 -6.23
CA LEU A 88 4.50 -13.89 -5.47
C LEU A 88 3.59 -13.09 -6.40
N GLY A 89 2.28 -13.28 -6.28
CA GLY A 89 1.30 -12.59 -7.10
C GLY A 89 0.68 -11.39 -6.39
N ARG A 90 0.37 -10.33 -7.13
CA ARG A 90 -0.43 -9.20 -6.65
C ARG A 90 -1.21 -8.54 -7.77
N THR A 91 -2.42 -8.09 -7.50
CA THR A 91 -3.18 -7.24 -8.42
C THR A 91 -2.56 -5.84 -8.42
N ILE A 92 -2.34 -5.29 -9.62
CA ILE A 92 -1.79 -3.95 -9.85
C ILE A 92 -2.91 -2.95 -10.04
N SER A 93 -3.82 -3.25 -10.97
CA SER A 93 -4.96 -2.39 -11.28
C SER A 93 -6.13 -3.19 -11.83
N LEU A 94 -7.31 -2.64 -11.71
CA LEU A 94 -8.52 -3.17 -12.36
C LEU A 94 -9.45 -2.01 -12.74
N ASP A 95 -10.18 -2.19 -13.84
CA ASP A 95 -11.20 -1.27 -14.31
C ASP A 95 -12.48 -2.07 -14.63
N ILE A 96 -13.64 -1.51 -14.28
CA ILE A 96 -14.93 -2.19 -14.32
C ILE A 96 -15.91 -1.37 -15.14
N TYR A 97 -16.55 -2.02 -16.10
CA TYR A 97 -17.65 -1.44 -16.85
C TYR A 97 -18.84 -2.43 -16.95
N GLY A 98 -19.85 -2.20 -16.15
CA GLY A 98 -21.02 -3.09 -16.09
C GLY A 98 -20.65 -4.51 -15.66
N ASP A 99 -20.82 -5.46 -16.57
CA ASP A 99 -20.55 -6.89 -16.36
C ASP A 99 -19.23 -7.37 -16.99
N ILE A 100 -18.35 -6.43 -17.40
CA ILE A 100 -17.00 -6.69 -17.89
C ILE A 100 -15.97 -5.95 -17.05
N ALA A 101 -14.77 -6.52 -16.96
CA ALA A 101 -13.63 -5.87 -16.31
C ALA A 101 -12.32 -6.25 -16.99
N ILE A 102 -11.34 -5.35 -16.88
CA ILE A 102 -9.95 -5.64 -17.17
C ILE A 102 -9.13 -5.53 -15.89
N ALA A 103 -8.07 -6.34 -15.78
CA ALA A 103 -7.17 -6.28 -14.64
C ALA A 103 -5.72 -6.55 -15.04
N LYS A 104 -4.78 -6.02 -14.25
CA LYS A 104 -3.36 -6.36 -14.31
C LYS A 104 -2.94 -7.03 -13.02
N ALA A 105 -2.11 -8.06 -13.12
CA ALA A 105 -1.40 -8.61 -11.97
C ALA A 105 0.08 -8.82 -12.29
N GLU A 106 0.91 -8.52 -11.29
CA GLU A 106 2.33 -8.85 -11.29
C GLU A 106 2.54 -10.21 -10.63
N ILE A 107 3.32 -11.07 -11.27
CA ILE A 107 3.78 -12.32 -10.69
C ILE A 107 5.31 -12.26 -10.65
N LEU A 108 5.87 -12.21 -9.46
CA LEU A 108 7.30 -12.20 -9.24
C LEU A 108 7.79 -13.59 -8.84
N ILE A 109 8.91 -14.05 -9.43
CA ILE A 109 9.61 -15.27 -9.04
C ILE A 109 11.07 -14.89 -8.73
N PRO A 110 11.38 -14.45 -7.50
CA PRO A 110 12.69 -13.90 -7.16
C PRO A 110 13.85 -14.86 -7.42
N GLU A 111 13.69 -16.13 -7.07
CA GLU A 111 14.71 -17.17 -7.28
C GLU A 111 15.10 -17.35 -8.76
N ARG A 112 14.16 -17.11 -9.67
CA ARG A 112 14.39 -17.17 -11.12
C ARG A 112 14.76 -15.81 -11.72
N LYS A 113 14.79 -14.75 -10.91
CA LYS A 113 14.96 -13.36 -11.37
C LYS A 113 14.01 -13.01 -12.51
N GLN A 114 12.74 -13.40 -12.37
CA GLN A 114 11.69 -13.18 -13.38
C GLN A 114 10.48 -12.47 -12.80
N GLU A 115 9.91 -11.62 -13.62
CA GLU A 115 8.66 -10.92 -13.39
C GLU A 115 7.74 -11.12 -14.58
N PHE A 116 6.50 -11.48 -14.32
CA PHE A 116 5.43 -11.57 -15.30
C PHE A 116 4.42 -10.47 -15.04
N MET A 117 3.92 -9.88 -16.12
CA MET A 117 2.74 -9.04 -16.10
C MET A 117 1.62 -9.81 -16.79
N ASP A 118 0.61 -10.17 -16.00
CA ASP A 118 -0.60 -10.81 -16.49
C ASP A 118 -1.70 -9.76 -16.69
N MET A 119 -2.28 -9.73 -17.89
CA MET A 119 -3.43 -8.89 -18.21
C MET A 119 -4.65 -9.79 -18.42
N PHE A 120 -5.75 -9.45 -17.75
CA PHE A 120 -6.97 -10.24 -17.73
C PHE A 120 -8.14 -9.49 -18.35
N LEU A 121 -8.98 -10.24 -19.06
CA LEU A 121 -10.33 -9.85 -19.40
C LEU A 121 -11.29 -10.71 -18.56
N LEU A 122 -12.20 -10.07 -17.84
CA LEU A 122 -13.18 -10.73 -16.98
C LEU A 122 -14.60 -10.41 -17.44
N LYS A 123 -15.51 -11.36 -17.19
CA LYS A 123 -16.95 -11.22 -17.44
C LYS A 123 -17.73 -11.74 -16.23
N LYS A 124 -18.81 -11.06 -15.88
CA LYS A 124 -19.76 -11.55 -14.89
C LYS A 124 -20.73 -12.53 -15.56
N ILE A 125 -20.65 -13.79 -15.17
CA ILE A 125 -21.42 -14.90 -15.76
C ILE A 125 -22.27 -15.51 -14.66
N GLN A 126 -23.60 -15.51 -14.82
CA GLN A 126 -24.57 -16.02 -13.83
C GLN A 126 -24.31 -15.46 -12.40
N GLY A 127 -23.96 -14.18 -12.32
CA GLY A 127 -23.71 -13.49 -11.05
C GLY A 127 -22.29 -13.62 -10.51
N GLU A 128 -21.43 -14.46 -11.11
CA GLU A 128 -20.04 -14.67 -10.68
C GLU A 128 -19.04 -14.06 -11.68
N TRP A 129 -17.99 -13.42 -11.18
CA TRP A 129 -16.88 -12.96 -12.01
C TRP A 129 -15.98 -14.12 -12.41
N LYS A 130 -15.67 -14.21 -13.70
CA LYS A 130 -14.76 -15.21 -14.27
C LYS A 130 -13.76 -14.56 -15.21
N ILE A 131 -12.53 -15.03 -15.17
CA ILE A 131 -11.51 -14.67 -16.17
C ILE A 131 -11.84 -15.41 -17.46
N ILE A 132 -12.12 -14.69 -18.54
CA ILE A 132 -12.44 -15.26 -19.85
C ILE A 132 -11.23 -15.28 -20.78
N SER A 133 -10.20 -14.46 -20.50
CA SER A 133 -8.96 -14.44 -21.25
C SER A 133 -7.81 -13.88 -20.39
N LYS A 134 -6.60 -14.35 -20.66
CA LYS A 134 -5.38 -13.83 -20.05
C LYS A 134 -4.27 -13.71 -21.09
N ALA A 135 -3.59 -12.58 -21.16
CA ALA A 135 -2.32 -12.43 -21.85
C ALA A 135 -1.19 -12.23 -20.83
N ALA A 136 -0.02 -12.78 -21.09
CA ALA A 136 1.13 -12.64 -20.20
C ALA A 136 2.40 -12.27 -20.99
N ALA A 137 3.14 -11.32 -20.42
CA ALA A 137 4.51 -11.00 -20.83
C ALA A 137 5.44 -11.17 -19.64
N ASN A 138 6.71 -11.49 -19.89
CA ASN A 138 7.72 -11.63 -18.84
C ASN A 138 8.99 -10.87 -19.19
N LYS A 139 9.73 -10.48 -18.15
CA LYS A 139 11.04 -9.84 -18.25
C LYS A 139 11.96 -10.29 -17.10
N PRO A 140 13.27 -10.12 -17.22
CA PRO A 140 14.19 -10.23 -16.09
C PRO A 140 13.82 -9.22 -15.01
N SER A 141 13.99 -9.60 -13.73
CA SER A 141 13.71 -8.75 -12.59
C SER A 141 14.69 -8.99 -11.45
N ASN A 142 15.11 -7.90 -10.80
CA ASN A 142 15.94 -7.94 -9.60
C ASN A 142 15.11 -7.71 -8.32
N LYS A 143 13.78 -7.71 -8.42
CA LYS A 143 12.90 -7.55 -7.26
C LYS A 143 13.10 -8.69 -6.27
N SER A 144 13.29 -8.30 -5.00
CA SER A 144 13.56 -9.25 -3.91
C SER A 144 12.32 -10.02 -3.41
N GLY A 145 11.13 -9.53 -3.74
CA GLY A 145 9.88 -10.00 -3.15
C GLY A 145 9.60 -9.47 -1.75
N LYS A 146 10.54 -8.73 -1.14
CA LYS A 146 10.31 -8.05 0.15
C LYS A 146 9.32 -6.89 -0.05
N ARG A 147 8.36 -6.76 0.87
CA ARG A 147 7.28 -5.77 0.76
C ARG A 147 7.32 -4.77 1.92
N ILE A 148 7.02 -3.51 1.59
CA ILE A 148 6.91 -2.39 2.52
C ILE A 148 5.47 -1.89 2.48
N LEU A 149 4.87 -1.64 3.62
CA LEU A 149 3.51 -1.15 3.75
C LEU A 149 3.52 0.34 4.09
N PHE A 150 3.02 1.19 3.19
CA PHE A 150 2.82 2.60 3.46
C PHE A 150 1.47 2.81 4.13
N ILE A 151 1.50 3.44 5.30
CA ILE A 151 0.30 3.84 6.04
C ILE A 151 0.00 5.29 5.69
N VAL A 152 -1.18 5.51 5.13
CA VAL A 152 -1.67 6.81 4.64
C VAL A 152 -3.04 7.11 5.23
N SER A 153 -3.42 8.38 5.22
CA SER A 153 -4.66 8.88 5.83
C SER A 153 -5.77 9.06 4.79
N ASN A 154 -7.02 8.84 5.19
CA ASN A 154 -8.21 9.21 4.42
C ASN A 154 -8.74 10.62 4.77
N ALA A 155 -8.14 11.34 5.73
CA ALA A 155 -8.64 12.64 6.16
C ALA A 155 -8.41 13.70 5.07
N HIS A 156 -9.50 14.36 4.64
CA HIS A 156 -9.50 15.39 3.61
C HIS A 156 -9.35 16.79 4.16
N PHE A 157 -9.67 16.99 5.44
CA PHE A 157 -9.70 18.28 6.10
C PHE A 157 -8.95 18.24 7.42
N TYR A 158 -8.51 19.41 7.89
CA TYR A 158 -7.95 19.57 9.22
C TYR A 158 -9.10 19.44 10.26
N GLY A 159 -9.25 18.22 10.81
CA GLY A 159 -10.31 17.91 11.77
C GLY A 159 -11.71 18.20 11.23
N SER A 160 -12.49 18.97 11.98
CA SER A 160 -13.86 19.39 11.61
C SER A 160 -13.90 20.68 10.79
N SER A 161 -12.75 21.22 10.36
CA SER A 161 -12.69 22.44 9.56
C SER A 161 -13.06 22.20 8.10
N ALA A 162 -13.22 23.29 7.33
CA ALA A 162 -13.31 23.27 5.88
C ALA A 162 -11.95 23.45 5.17
N ILE A 163 -10.85 23.48 5.93
CA ILE A 163 -9.50 23.66 5.40
C ILE A 163 -9.00 22.31 4.88
N ALA A 164 -8.76 22.23 3.58
CA ALA A 164 -8.32 21.01 2.93
C ALA A 164 -6.90 20.60 3.37
N THR A 165 -6.68 19.29 3.50
CA THR A 165 -5.37 18.67 3.76
C THR A 165 -5.23 17.38 2.97
N GLY A 166 -4.06 16.73 3.05
CA GLY A 166 -3.80 15.46 2.39
C GLY A 166 -2.48 14.86 2.83
N ASN A 167 -2.22 13.66 2.32
CA ASN A 167 -0.93 12.99 2.45
C ASN A 167 0.12 13.74 1.62
N SER A 168 1.33 13.82 2.12
CA SER A 168 2.43 14.49 1.40
C SER A 168 2.84 13.67 0.19
N TYR A 169 2.46 14.14 -1.00
CA TYR A 169 2.79 13.47 -2.27
C TYR A 169 4.30 13.37 -2.48
N SER A 170 5.05 14.41 -2.12
CA SER A 170 6.51 14.40 -2.22
C SER A 170 7.14 13.32 -1.33
N GLU A 171 6.62 13.09 -0.13
CA GLU A 171 7.11 12.03 0.76
C GLU A 171 6.78 10.64 0.23
N ILE A 172 5.54 10.44 -0.25
CA ILE A 172 5.11 9.19 -0.89
C ILE A 172 6.06 8.87 -2.05
N VAL A 173 6.23 9.79 -2.98
CA VAL A 173 7.00 9.56 -4.21
C VAL A 173 8.47 9.30 -3.91
N ASN A 174 9.12 10.10 -3.06
CA ASN A 174 10.53 9.92 -2.75
C ASN A 174 10.83 8.60 -2.06
N ALA A 175 10.01 8.19 -1.09
CA ALA A 175 10.16 6.91 -0.40
C ALA A 175 9.81 5.74 -1.34
N TYR A 176 8.68 5.82 -2.06
CA TYR A 176 8.25 4.80 -3.03
C TYR A 176 9.31 4.53 -4.08
N HIS A 177 9.81 5.59 -4.74
CA HIS A 177 10.84 5.49 -5.77
C HIS A 177 12.12 4.82 -5.22
N THR A 178 12.53 5.19 -4.01
CA THR A 178 13.71 4.61 -3.37
C THR A 178 13.53 3.11 -3.14
N PHE A 179 12.41 2.67 -2.62
CA PHE A 179 12.12 1.25 -2.44
C PHE A 179 12.00 0.51 -3.77
N ALA A 180 11.24 1.05 -4.72
CA ALA A 180 10.98 0.41 -6.02
C ALA A 180 12.27 0.20 -6.82
N THR A 181 13.17 1.20 -6.85
CA THR A 181 14.46 1.11 -7.56
C THR A 181 15.43 0.13 -6.89
N GLN A 182 15.27 -0.14 -5.60
CA GLN A 182 16.03 -1.15 -4.86
C GLN A 182 15.35 -2.53 -4.84
N GLY A 183 14.32 -2.72 -5.67
CA GLY A 183 13.67 -4.02 -5.86
C GLY A 183 12.67 -4.42 -4.76
N TYR A 184 12.22 -3.48 -3.95
CA TYR A 184 11.15 -3.70 -2.98
C TYR A 184 9.77 -3.40 -3.60
N THR A 185 8.77 -4.10 -3.15
CA THR A 185 7.38 -3.82 -3.48
C THR A 185 6.75 -2.94 -2.41
N VAL A 186 6.03 -1.90 -2.81
CA VAL A 186 5.30 -1.02 -1.89
C VAL A 186 3.81 -1.18 -2.10
N ASP A 187 3.07 -1.35 -1.01
CA ASP A 187 1.61 -1.33 -0.98
C ASP A 187 1.11 -0.23 -0.04
N PHE A 188 -0.13 0.17 -0.21
CA PHE A 188 -0.76 1.24 0.56
C PHE A 188 -1.92 0.72 1.39
N VAL A 189 -1.99 1.17 2.65
CA VAL A 189 -3.11 0.92 3.55
C VAL A 189 -3.58 2.23 4.15
N SER A 190 -4.89 2.39 4.25
CA SER A 190 -5.50 3.52 4.94
C SER A 190 -6.64 3.05 5.85
N PRO A 191 -7.06 3.82 6.86
CA PRO A 191 -8.10 3.42 7.80
C PRO A 191 -9.39 2.89 7.16
N LYS A 192 -9.80 3.50 6.04
CA LYS A 192 -11.07 3.17 5.35
C LYS A 192 -10.88 2.48 4.01
N GLY A 193 -9.61 2.34 3.54
CA GLY A 193 -9.35 1.91 2.17
C GLY A 193 -9.77 2.97 1.12
N GLY A 194 -9.69 2.59 -0.16
CA GLY A 194 -10.09 3.45 -1.27
C GLY A 194 -9.15 4.63 -1.51
N ALA A 195 -9.70 5.70 -2.08
CA ALA A 195 -8.93 6.87 -2.46
C ALA A 195 -8.47 7.70 -1.25
N ILE A 196 -7.25 8.19 -1.32
CA ILE A 196 -6.67 9.10 -0.34
C ILE A 196 -6.47 10.49 -0.92
N PRO A 197 -6.61 11.56 -0.14
CA PRO A 197 -6.25 12.90 -0.57
C PRO A 197 -4.72 13.04 -0.62
N VAL A 198 -4.22 13.70 -1.66
CA VAL A 198 -2.81 14.06 -1.79
C VAL A 198 -2.65 15.58 -1.73
N ALA A 199 -1.56 16.03 -1.10
CA ALA A 199 -1.18 17.43 -0.99
C ALA A 199 0.32 17.59 -1.27
N TYR A 200 0.80 18.83 -1.34
CA TYR A 200 2.23 19.13 -1.55
C TYR A 200 2.78 18.53 -2.84
N VAL A 201 2.00 18.63 -3.91
CA VAL A 201 2.38 18.18 -5.26
C VAL A 201 3.21 19.27 -5.93
N ASN A 202 4.41 18.92 -6.38
CA ASN A 202 5.28 19.81 -7.16
C ASN A 202 5.47 19.25 -8.58
N THR A 203 4.76 19.81 -9.55
CA THR A 203 4.85 19.38 -10.96
C THR A 203 6.11 19.87 -11.68
N SER A 204 6.91 20.76 -11.05
CA SER A 204 8.23 21.15 -11.55
C SER A 204 9.32 20.12 -11.18
N ASP A 205 9.05 19.27 -10.19
CA ASP A 205 9.90 18.13 -9.85
C ASP A 205 9.63 17.00 -10.84
N SER A 206 10.65 16.61 -11.61
CA SER A 206 10.53 15.59 -12.66
C SER A 206 10.14 14.21 -12.11
N LEU A 207 10.59 13.87 -10.90
CA LEU A 207 10.26 12.61 -10.26
C LEU A 207 8.78 12.58 -9.83
N GLN A 208 8.30 13.60 -9.13
CA GLN A 208 6.89 13.70 -8.75
C GLN A 208 5.99 13.72 -9.99
N LYS A 209 6.39 14.47 -11.03
CA LYS A 209 5.67 14.52 -12.29
C LYS A 209 5.57 13.15 -12.96
N SER A 210 6.64 12.35 -12.98
CA SER A 210 6.62 11.03 -13.61
C SER A 210 5.61 10.09 -12.94
N TYR A 211 5.54 10.10 -11.61
CA TYR A 211 4.58 9.29 -10.85
C TYR A 211 3.14 9.82 -10.93
N LEU A 212 2.95 11.15 -11.08
CA LEU A 212 1.63 11.73 -11.26
C LEU A 212 0.95 11.25 -12.55
N TYR A 213 1.75 10.92 -13.57
CA TYR A 213 1.28 10.39 -14.85
C TYR A 213 1.48 8.87 -15.00
N ASP A 214 1.91 8.18 -13.95
CA ASP A 214 1.94 6.72 -13.91
C ASP A 214 0.56 6.18 -13.47
N PRO A 215 -0.21 5.56 -14.38
CA PRO A 215 -1.57 5.13 -14.06
C PRO A 215 -1.62 4.03 -13.01
N ASP A 216 -0.63 3.14 -12.93
CA ASP A 216 -0.61 2.05 -11.97
C ASP A 216 -0.25 2.58 -10.55
N PHE A 217 0.65 3.54 -10.47
CA PHE A 217 0.95 4.23 -9.22
C PHE A 217 -0.25 5.04 -8.70
N MET A 218 -0.86 5.86 -9.55
CA MET A 218 -2.04 6.65 -9.19
C MET A 218 -3.25 5.77 -8.86
N TYR A 219 -3.40 4.63 -9.55
CA TYR A 219 -4.39 3.64 -9.18
C TYR A 219 -4.20 3.15 -7.74
N SER A 220 -2.97 2.90 -7.32
CA SER A 220 -2.68 2.43 -5.95
C SER A 220 -3.07 3.45 -4.88
N LEU A 221 -2.91 4.76 -5.15
CA LEU A 221 -3.35 5.83 -4.25
C LEU A 221 -4.88 6.03 -4.26
N GLY A 222 -5.52 5.72 -5.39
CA GLY A 222 -6.98 5.73 -5.53
C GLY A 222 -7.68 4.50 -4.92
N ASN A 223 -6.93 3.44 -4.58
CA ASN A 223 -7.47 2.15 -4.19
C ASN A 223 -6.63 1.49 -3.09
N THR A 224 -6.36 2.22 -2.02
CA THR A 224 -5.65 1.68 -0.85
C THR A 224 -6.49 0.58 -0.18
N LYS A 225 -5.82 -0.35 0.48
CA LYS A 225 -6.48 -1.41 1.25
C LYS A 225 -6.88 -0.93 2.64
N THR A 226 -7.90 -1.57 3.21
CA THR A 226 -8.17 -1.47 4.66
C THR A 226 -7.21 -2.35 5.44
N PRO A 227 -6.99 -2.09 6.75
CA PRO A 227 -6.14 -2.95 7.58
C PRO A 227 -6.57 -4.43 7.62
N LYS A 228 -7.87 -4.71 7.46
CA LYS A 228 -8.43 -6.07 7.46
C LYS A 228 -8.08 -6.88 6.20
N GLU A 229 -7.74 -6.20 5.11
CA GLU A 229 -7.34 -6.82 3.84
C GLU A 229 -5.82 -7.09 3.77
N ILE A 230 -5.08 -6.70 4.82
CA ILE A 230 -3.63 -6.85 4.89
C ILE A 230 -3.25 -8.09 5.72
N ASP A 231 -2.52 -9.02 5.10
CA ASP A 231 -1.77 -10.03 5.85
C ASP A 231 -0.40 -9.44 6.23
N PHE A 232 -0.24 -9.12 7.51
CA PHE A 232 0.97 -8.50 8.06
C PHE A 232 2.24 -9.31 7.83
N LYS A 233 2.14 -10.64 7.69
CA LYS A 233 3.28 -11.56 7.48
C LYS A 233 4.02 -11.28 6.18
N ASN A 234 3.36 -10.66 5.22
CA ASN A 234 3.96 -10.32 3.94
C ASN A 234 4.88 -9.08 3.99
N TYR A 235 4.89 -8.31 5.09
CA TYR A 235 5.58 -7.03 5.14
C TYR A 235 6.78 -7.05 6.07
N LYS A 236 7.88 -6.43 5.60
CA LYS A 236 9.14 -6.29 6.34
C LYS A 236 9.24 -4.95 7.07
N ALA A 237 8.45 -3.98 6.67
CA ALA A 237 8.34 -2.70 7.36
C ALA A 237 6.96 -2.06 7.13
N VAL A 238 6.54 -1.23 8.07
CA VAL A 238 5.49 -0.23 7.90
C VAL A 238 6.12 1.15 7.89
N HIS A 239 5.62 2.04 7.03
CA HIS A 239 6.12 3.42 6.89
C HIS A 239 4.95 4.39 6.90
N TYR A 240 4.85 5.19 7.95
CA TYR A 240 3.84 6.23 8.11
C TYR A 240 4.20 7.47 7.31
N ILE A 241 3.37 7.83 6.35
CA ILE A 241 3.52 9.00 5.49
C ILE A 241 2.97 10.23 6.22
N GLY A 242 3.64 11.35 6.05
CA GLY A 242 3.20 12.63 6.62
C GLY A 242 2.26 13.42 5.71
N GLY A 243 2.24 14.71 5.91
CA GLY A 243 1.21 15.63 5.46
C GLY A 243 0.20 15.88 6.58
N GLY A 244 -0.55 16.99 6.50
CA GLY A 244 -1.45 17.39 7.58
C GLY A 244 -2.55 16.39 7.90
N SER A 245 -2.95 15.55 6.94
CA SER A 245 -3.93 14.49 7.13
C SER A 245 -3.49 13.40 8.11
N ALA A 246 -2.19 13.16 8.26
CA ALA A 246 -1.62 12.13 9.12
C ALA A 246 -1.95 12.32 10.61
N MET A 247 -2.36 13.53 10.99
CA MET A 247 -2.71 13.88 12.37
C MET A 247 -4.07 13.36 12.84
N TYR A 248 -4.94 12.85 11.95
CA TYR A 248 -6.36 12.67 12.27
C TYR A 248 -6.82 11.23 12.41
N ASP A 249 -6.98 10.50 11.33
CA ASP A 249 -7.63 9.20 11.31
C ASP A 249 -6.67 8.01 11.45
N VAL A 250 -5.36 8.26 11.47
CA VAL A 250 -4.30 7.24 11.59
C VAL A 250 -3.85 7.02 13.04
N PRO A 251 -3.53 8.07 13.85
CA PRO A 251 -2.84 7.89 15.12
C PRO A 251 -3.60 7.04 16.14
N GLU A 252 -4.92 7.21 16.23
CA GLU A 252 -5.78 6.50 17.20
C GLU A 252 -6.60 5.37 16.57
N ASN A 253 -6.35 5.03 15.31
CA ASN A 253 -7.05 3.94 14.64
C ASN A 253 -6.56 2.58 15.15
N ALA A 254 -7.40 1.87 15.89
CA ALA A 254 -7.06 0.60 16.52
C ALA A 254 -6.63 -0.49 15.52
N ASP A 255 -7.23 -0.52 14.31
CA ASP A 255 -6.89 -1.50 13.28
C ASP A 255 -5.53 -1.20 12.64
N ILE A 256 -5.21 0.08 12.40
CA ILE A 256 -3.87 0.52 11.94
C ILE A 256 -2.81 0.24 13.01
N GLN A 257 -3.09 0.58 14.27
CA GLN A 257 -2.17 0.32 15.38
C GLN A 257 -1.85 -1.17 15.53
N ARG A 258 -2.89 -2.01 15.52
CA ARG A 258 -2.74 -3.47 15.59
C ARG A 258 -1.91 -4.00 14.42
N LEU A 259 -2.21 -3.59 13.19
CA LEU A 259 -1.47 -4.00 12.00
C LEU A 259 0.03 -3.63 12.08
N ALA A 260 0.33 -2.39 12.46
CA ALA A 260 1.71 -1.92 12.59
C ALA A 260 2.48 -2.70 13.66
N LEU A 261 1.83 -2.96 14.81
CA LEU A 261 2.43 -3.74 15.90
C LEU A 261 2.61 -5.21 15.52
N GLN A 262 1.69 -5.80 14.76
CA GLN A 262 1.86 -7.16 14.26
C GLN A 262 3.08 -7.29 13.33
N VAL A 263 3.28 -6.33 12.42
CA VAL A 263 4.50 -6.30 11.59
C VAL A 263 5.75 -6.16 12.46
N TYR A 264 5.72 -5.31 13.49
CA TYR A 264 6.85 -5.04 14.36
C TYR A 264 7.17 -6.18 15.33
N GLU A 265 6.17 -6.66 16.09
CA GLU A 265 6.35 -7.60 17.19
C GLU A 265 6.28 -9.06 16.75
N GLU A 266 5.37 -9.39 15.83
CA GLU A 266 5.16 -10.78 15.42
C GLU A 266 6.01 -11.15 14.18
N ASN A 267 6.19 -10.23 13.24
CA ASN A 267 6.97 -10.48 12.03
C ASN A 267 8.42 -9.96 12.09
N GLY A 268 8.83 -9.36 13.24
CA GLY A 268 10.18 -8.83 13.42
C GLY A 268 10.51 -7.63 12.52
N GLY A 269 9.49 -7.00 11.93
CA GLY A 269 9.64 -5.93 10.96
C GLY A 269 10.03 -4.57 11.58
N ILE A 270 10.11 -3.56 10.72
CA ILE A 270 10.50 -2.19 11.07
C ILE A 270 9.26 -1.31 11.15
N ILE A 271 9.18 -0.43 12.16
CA ILE A 271 8.27 0.71 12.17
C ILE A 271 9.03 1.95 11.76
N SER A 272 8.47 2.70 10.83
CA SER A 272 9.08 3.92 10.29
C SER A 272 8.05 5.02 10.07
N SER A 273 8.50 6.27 10.13
CA SER A 273 7.66 7.44 9.86
C SER A 273 8.46 8.59 9.26
N VAL A 274 7.77 9.54 8.67
CA VAL A 274 8.35 10.80 8.21
C VAL A 274 7.41 11.97 8.49
N CYS A 275 7.97 13.13 8.87
CA CYS A 275 7.24 14.38 9.04
C CYS A 275 6.06 14.22 10.04
N HIS A 276 4.86 14.68 9.68
CA HIS A 276 3.64 14.48 10.47
C HIS A 276 3.20 12.99 10.58
N GLY A 277 3.71 12.10 9.74
CA GLY A 277 3.48 10.66 9.86
C GLY A 277 3.94 10.09 11.21
N THR A 278 4.87 10.78 11.89
CA THR A 278 5.31 10.40 13.25
C THR A 278 4.19 10.50 14.29
N ALA A 279 3.12 11.23 14.03
CA ALA A 279 1.89 11.17 14.84
C ALA A 279 1.35 9.75 14.96
N GLY A 280 1.44 8.93 13.89
CA GLY A 280 0.95 7.55 13.86
C GLY A 280 1.68 6.62 14.82
N ILE A 281 2.96 6.87 15.13
CA ILE A 281 3.72 6.04 16.07
C ILE A 281 3.62 6.52 17.52
N ALA A 282 3.21 7.77 17.72
CA ALA A 282 3.13 8.36 19.07
C ALA A 282 2.19 7.61 20.00
N HIS A 283 1.11 7.01 19.46
CA HIS A 283 0.08 6.32 20.24
C HIS A 283 0.26 4.80 20.32
N LEU A 284 1.25 4.23 19.64
CA LEU A 284 1.48 2.78 19.65
C LEU A 284 1.90 2.29 21.03
N LYS A 285 1.29 1.20 21.49
CA LYS A 285 1.67 0.50 22.73
C LYS A 285 2.04 -0.94 22.41
N THR A 286 3.24 -1.31 22.83
CA THR A 286 3.75 -2.68 22.72
C THR A 286 2.97 -3.65 23.63
N LYS A 287 3.18 -4.95 23.44
CA LYS A 287 2.47 -6.01 24.20
C LYS A 287 2.61 -5.89 25.73
N ASP A 288 3.72 -5.28 26.21
CA ASP A 288 3.94 -5.02 27.64
C ASP A 288 3.21 -3.74 28.15
N GLY A 289 2.39 -3.11 27.29
CA GLY A 289 1.60 -1.93 27.61
C GLY A 289 2.35 -0.60 27.61
N LYS A 290 3.66 -0.60 27.33
CA LYS A 290 4.46 0.62 27.24
C LYS A 290 4.28 1.29 25.88
N PHE A 291 4.46 2.61 25.83
CA PHE A 291 4.52 3.29 24.55
C PHE A 291 5.74 2.82 23.74
N LEU A 292 5.54 2.59 22.44
CA LEU A 292 6.62 2.15 21.53
C LEU A 292 7.82 3.11 21.58
N VAL A 293 7.55 4.40 21.73
CA VAL A 293 8.54 5.48 21.76
C VAL A 293 9.26 5.63 23.10
N ALA A 294 8.79 4.95 24.18
CA ALA A 294 9.39 5.06 25.49
C ALA A 294 10.86 4.58 25.47
N GLY A 295 11.78 5.45 25.89
CA GLY A 295 13.20 5.20 25.87
C GLY A 295 13.82 5.16 24.46
N LYS A 296 13.11 5.62 23.42
CA LYS A 296 13.57 5.65 22.03
C LYS A 296 13.91 7.06 21.59
N THR A 297 14.90 7.15 20.70
CA THR A 297 15.20 8.40 19.98
C THR A 297 14.48 8.37 18.64
N VAL A 298 13.66 9.38 18.40
CA VAL A 298 12.84 9.52 17.18
C VAL A 298 12.92 10.94 16.63
N SER A 299 12.56 11.09 15.36
CA SER A 299 12.38 12.35 14.67
C SER A 299 11.01 12.42 14.01
N GLY A 300 10.61 13.59 13.64
CA GLY A 300 9.36 13.90 12.94
C GLY A 300 9.27 15.39 12.72
N TRP A 301 8.10 15.90 12.36
CA TRP A 301 7.93 17.35 12.27
C TRP A 301 7.91 17.97 13.66
N PRO A 302 8.89 18.85 14.01
CA PRO A 302 9.01 19.44 15.35
C PRO A 302 7.91 20.49 15.58
N ASP A 303 7.42 20.57 16.82
CA ASP A 303 6.38 21.52 17.21
C ASP A 303 6.80 22.99 16.97
N VAL A 304 8.09 23.30 17.11
CA VAL A 304 8.66 24.63 16.89
C VAL A 304 8.57 25.08 15.42
N TYR A 305 8.38 24.16 14.48
CA TYR A 305 8.27 24.47 13.05
C TYR A 305 6.82 24.60 12.58
N GLU A 306 5.84 24.36 13.46
CA GLU A 306 4.45 24.60 13.16
C GLU A 306 4.15 26.09 12.97
N ASP A 307 3.31 26.39 12.00
CA ASP A 307 2.76 27.74 11.87
C ASP A 307 1.60 27.91 12.86
N THR A 308 1.93 28.33 14.07
CA THR A 308 0.96 28.53 15.15
C THR A 308 -0.06 29.66 14.86
N LYS A 309 0.19 30.51 13.84
CA LYS A 309 -0.73 31.54 13.37
C LYS A 309 -1.61 31.06 12.23
N GLY A 310 -1.28 29.94 11.62
CA GLY A 310 -2.08 29.32 10.57
C GLY A 310 -3.45 28.88 11.08
N GLU A 311 -4.50 29.14 10.31
CA GLU A 311 -5.87 28.75 10.71
C GLU A 311 -6.03 27.25 10.95
N TYR A 312 -5.26 26.41 10.27
CA TYR A 312 -5.29 24.97 10.44
C TYR A 312 -4.79 24.52 11.82
N PHE A 313 -3.86 25.28 12.44
CA PHE A 313 -3.18 24.87 13.66
C PHE A 313 -4.14 24.67 14.85
N LYS A 314 -5.17 25.52 14.97
CA LYS A 314 -6.20 25.38 16.01
C LYS A 314 -7.02 24.09 15.94
N HIS A 315 -6.90 23.36 14.82
CA HIS A 315 -7.59 22.09 14.60
C HIS A 315 -6.68 20.88 14.81
N PHE A 316 -5.41 21.10 15.16
CA PHE A 316 -4.52 19.96 15.49
C PHE A 316 -5.00 19.27 16.76
N PRO A 317 -5.12 17.93 16.76
CA PRO A 317 -5.55 17.19 17.94
C PRO A 317 -4.49 17.15 19.04
N PHE A 318 -3.21 17.22 18.67
CA PHE A 318 -2.06 17.23 19.58
C PHE A 318 -0.79 17.71 18.84
N LEU A 319 0.29 17.96 19.60
CA LEU A 319 1.62 18.27 19.09
C LEU A 319 2.50 17.03 19.14
N ILE A 320 3.20 16.74 18.04
CA ILE A 320 3.94 15.48 17.86
C ILE A 320 5.10 15.36 18.82
N GLN A 321 6.01 16.33 18.83
CA GLN A 321 7.19 16.34 19.69
C GLN A 321 6.79 16.25 21.16
N LYS A 322 5.92 17.13 21.61
CA LYS A 322 5.41 17.14 22.99
C LYS A 322 4.84 15.79 23.39
N THR A 323 4.00 15.21 22.54
CA THR A 323 3.36 13.91 22.83
C THR A 323 4.38 12.77 22.92
N ILE A 324 5.39 12.74 22.06
CA ILE A 324 6.48 11.76 22.11
C ILE A 324 7.27 11.91 23.41
N GLU A 325 7.63 13.13 23.79
CA GLU A 325 8.41 13.40 25.01
C GLU A 325 7.61 13.07 26.29
N GLU A 326 6.31 13.40 26.35
CA GLU A 326 5.42 13.02 27.44
C GLU A 326 5.28 11.49 27.59
N ARG A 327 5.53 10.72 26.53
CA ARG A 327 5.51 9.26 26.50
C ARG A 327 6.89 8.62 26.70
N GLY A 328 7.87 9.42 27.11
CA GLY A 328 9.20 8.95 27.46
C GLY A 328 10.15 8.76 26.28
N GLY A 329 9.80 9.26 25.10
CA GLY A 329 10.71 9.32 23.93
C GLY A 329 11.65 10.50 23.99
N THR A 330 12.76 10.43 23.25
CA THR A 330 13.66 11.56 23.00
C THR A 330 13.43 12.03 21.55
N PHE A 331 13.04 13.30 21.40
CA PHE A 331 12.80 13.86 20.06
C PHE A 331 14.01 14.66 19.57
N LYS A 332 14.50 14.35 18.36
CA LYS A 332 15.63 15.05 17.74
C LYS A 332 15.28 15.59 16.38
N PHE A 333 15.83 16.74 16.04
CA PHE A 333 15.63 17.39 14.76
C PHE A 333 16.80 18.33 14.41
N SER A 334 16.91 18.71 13.14
CA SER A 334 17.86 19.68 12.59
C SER A 334 17.12 20.92 12.10
N GLY A 335 17.79 21.83 11.38
CA GLY A 335 17.14 22.99 10.78
C GLY A 335 15.90 22.64 9.96
N LYS A 336 14.95 23.57 9.85
CA LYS A 336 13.60 23.32 9.29
C LYS A 336 13.62 22.65 7.90
N SER A 337 14.59 23.03 7.07
CA SER A 337 14.74 22.51 5.69
C SER A 337 15.82 21.45 5.56
N ASP A 338 16.44 21.02 6.67
CA ASP A 338 17.50 20.02 6.63
C ASP A 338 16.89 18.62 6.69
N ALA A 339 17.52 17.68 5.99
CA ALA A 339 17.18 16.27 6.17
C ALA A 339 17.72 15.79 7.53
N HIS A 340 16.87 15.15 8.32
CA HIS A 340 17.27 14.53 9.59
C HIS A 340 16.59 13.17 9.74
N VAL A 341 17.38 12.14 10.02
CA VAL A 341 16.93 10.76 10.17
C VAL A 341 17.49 10.17 11.46
N GLU A 342 16.62 9.65 12.31
CA GLU A 342 16.99 8.87 13.49
C GLU A 342 16.70 7.39 13.28
N ARG A 343 17.59 6.54 13.83
CA ARG A 343 17.38 5.09 13.91
C ARG A 343 17.65 4.62 15.34
N ASP A 344 16.66 4.06 15.97
CA ASP A 344 16.77 3.39 17.27
C ASP A 344 16.25 1.96 17.15
N GLY A 345 17.18 1.04 16.94
CA GLY A 345 16.87 -0.36 16.68
C GLY A 345 16.06 -0.54 15.37
N ARG A 346 14.82 -1.00 15.51
CA ARG A 346 13.87 -1.21 14.41
C ARG A 346 12.84 -0.08 14.26
N ILE A 347 13.12 1.09 14.86
CA ILE A 347 12.35 2.32 14.66
C ILE A 347 13.21 3.28 13.87
N ILE A 348 12.72 3.75 12.71
CA ILE A 348 13.45 4.62 11.79
C ILE A 348 12.53 5.79 11.41
N THR A 349 12.93 7.00 11.74
CA THR A 349 12.08 8.18 11.62
C THR A 349 12.78 9.35 10.96
N GLY A 350 12.05 10.17 10.23
CA GLY A 350 12.58 11.34 9.54
C GLY A 350 11.79 12.61 9.80
N GLN A 351 12.48 13.73 9.78
CA GLN A 351 11.94 15.04 10.15
C GLN A 351 10.91 15.57 9.16
N ASN A 352 11.19 15.48 7.86
CA ASN A 352 10.47 16.22 6.82
C ASN A 352 10.57 15.49 5.46
N PHE A 353 10.01 16.09 4.40
CA PHE A 353 10.05 15.49 3.07
C PHE A 353 11.46 15.27 2.52
N GLN A 354 12.44 16.12 2.88
CA GLN A 354 13.84 15.96 2.51
C GLN A 354 14.44 14.67 3.11
N SER A 355 13.90 14.22 4.24
CA SER A 355 14.32 13.01 4.95
C SER A 355 13.79 11.72 4.32
N SER A 356 12.75 11.78 3.48
CA SER A 356 12.00 10.60 2.98
C SER A 356 12.90 9.57 2.29
N ARG A 357 13.81 10.02 1.40
CA ARG A 357 14.79 9.13 0.76
C ARG A 357 15.76 8.53 1.79
N GLY A 358 16.24 9.33 2.72
CA GLY A 358 17.17 8.89 3.78
C GLY A 358 16.56 7.83 4.68
N VAL A 359 15.29 8.01 5.06
CA VAL A 359 14.51 7.03 5.84
C VAL A 359 14.37 5.71 5.07
N ALA A 360 13.98 5.76 3.80
CA ALA A 360 13.84 4.56 2.97
C ALA A 360 15.17 3.80 2.82
N LEU A 361 16.28 4.50 2.58
CA LEU A 361 17.62 3.89 2.52
C LEU A 361 18.03 3.25 3.85
N LYS A 362 17.73 3.88 4.98
CA LYS A 362 18.01 3.31 6.31
C LYS A 362 17.17 2.07 6.62
N ILE A 363 15.94 2.01 6.13
CA ILE A 363 15.11 0.80 6.22
C ILE A 363 15.73 -0.33 5.40
N ILE A 364 16.13 -0.05 4.15
CA ILE A 364 16.78 -1.02 3.28
C ILE A 364 18.06 -1.57 3.93
N GLU A 365 18.94 -0.67 4.41
CA GLU A 365 20.18 -1.03 5.13
C GLU A 365 19.87 -1.96 6.31
N ALA A 366 18.85 -1.65 7.10
CA ALA A 366 18.47 -2.44 8.25
C ALA A 366 17.93 -3.84 7.86
N LEU A 367 17.17 -3.93 6.77
CA LEU A 367 16.62 -5.20 6.27
C LEU A 367 17.68 -6.09 5.60
N GLU A 368 18.75 -5.51 5.08
CA GLU A 368 19.86 -6.25 4.46
C GLU A 368 20.90 -6.70 5.48
N SER A 369 21.07 -5.93 6.57
CA SER A 369 21.99 -6.30 7.66
C SER A 369 21.48 -7.42 8.57
N SER A 370 20.17 -7.75 8.47
CA SER A 370 19.51 -8.74 9.33
C SER A 370 19.42 -10.12 8.68
N ASN A 371 20.06 -10.31 7.50
CA ASN A 371 20.06 -11.58 6.75
C ASN A 371 21.34 -12.39 7.02
#